data_9418f3124cf0ebfc6334ed672483f392
#
_entry.id   9418f3124cf0ebfc6334ed672483f392
#
_cell.length_a   1.000
_cell.length_b   1.000
_cell.length_c   1.000
_cell.angle_alpha   90.00
_cell.angle_beta   90.00
_cell.angle_gamma   90.00
#
_symmetry.space_group_name_H-M   'P 1'
#
loop_
_entity.id
_entity.type
_entity.pdbx_description
1 polymer ?
#
loop_
_entity_poly.entity_id
_entity_poly.type
_entity_poly.pdbx_seq_one_letter_code
_entity_poly.pdbx_strand_id
1 'polypeptide(L)'
;EEILAANVLDLENGKNNGMNPGLLDRLKLTGERIAQIAEGLRQIAALPDCIGETIEHFERPNGLKIDKVRVPLGVIGIIYEARPNVTADAFGLCFKTGNAVILKGGSDAIHSNIAIVKVLQDALEACSMPRTAVQLIEDTDRAVTAQFMKMKEYVDVLIPRGGAGLIRSVVENSTIPVIE
;
A
#
# COMPACT_ATOMS: atom_id res chain seq x y z
N GLU A 1 17.73 0.77 -11.33
CA GLU A 1 17.66 0.64 -12.80
C GLU A 1 16.39 -0.12 -13.24
N GLU A 2 16.07 -1.28 -12.62
CA GLU A 2 14.87 -2.09 -12.97
C GLU A 2 13.57 -1.29 -12.91
N ILE A 3 13.35 -0.49 -11.87
CA ILE A 3 12.14 0.35 -11.73
C ILE A 3 12.03 1.37 -12.86
N LEU A 4 13.15 1.98 -13.27
CA LEU A 4 13.13 2.95 -14.37
C LEU A 4 12.81 2.28 -15.70
N ALA A 5 13.37 1.10 -15.95
CA ALA A 5 13.08 0.32 -17.16
C ALA A 5 11.60 -0.09 -17.22
N ALA A 6 11.03 -0.56 -16.11
CA ALA A 6 9.62 -0.88 -16.01
C ALA A 6 8.71 0.35 -16.21
N ASN A 7 9.11 1.50 -15.69
CA ASN A 7 8.35 2.74 -15.85
C ASN A 7 8.30 3.25 -17.30
N VAL A 8 9.33 2.99 -18.11
CA VAL A 8 9.30 3.31 -19.55
C VAL A 8 8.15 2.58 -20.22
N LEU A 9 7.91 1.30 -19.90
CA LEU A 9 6.81 0.52 -20.48
C LEU A 9 5.44 1.13 -20.10
N ASP A 10 5.26 1.51 -18.85
CA ASP A 10 4.01 2.16 -18.40
C ASP A 10 3.79 3.50 -19.13
N LEU A 11 4.84 4.29 -19.30
CA LEU A 11 4.77 5.58 -20.00
C LEU A 11 4.45 5.41 -21.49
N GLU A 12 5.01 4.41 -22.16
CA GLU A 12 4.70 4.09 -23.55
C GLU A 12 3.23 3.64 -23.70
N ASN A 13 2.79 2.74 -22.82
CA ASN A 13 1.39 2.31 -22.79
C ASN A 13 0.44 3.48 -22.53
N GLY A 14 0.76 4.34 -21.56
CA GLY A 14 -0.03 5.53 -21.25
C GLY A 14 -0.15 6.48 -22.44
N LYS A 15 0.95 6.73 -23.16
CA LYS A 15 0.94 7.56 -24.39
C LYS A 15 0.10 6.93 -25.49
N ASN A 16 0.26 5.62 -25.75
CA ASN A 16 -0.47 4.89 -26.78
C ASN A 16 -1.99 4.86 -26.47
N ASN A 17 -2.37 4.85 -25.21
CA ASN A 17 -3.75 4.91 -24.75
C ASN A 17 -4.33 6.34 -24.64
N GLY A 18 -3.59 7.37 -25.08
CA GLY A 18 -4.06 8.73 -25.07
C GLY A 18 -4.16 9.38 -23.69
N MET A 19 -3.38 8.90 -22.72
CA MET A 19 -3.33 9.48 -21.37
C MET A 19 -2.95 10.97 -21.44
N ASN A 20 -3.66 11.82 -20.70
CA ASN A 20 -3.36 13.25 -20.69
C ASN A 20 -1.99 13.55 -20.06
N PRO A 21 -1.34 14.68 -20.43
CA PRO A 21 0.02 15.02 -19.97
C PRO A 21 0.17 15.09 -18.45
N GLY A 22 -0.85 15.53 -17.73
CA GLY A 22 -0.83 15.63 -16.27
C GLY A 22 -0.80 14.26 -15.58
N LEU A 23 -1.50 13.27 -16.16
CA LEU A 23 -1.46 11.89 -15.66
C LEU A 23 -0.13 11.21 -16.03
N LEU A 24 0.40 11.46 -17.25
CA LEU A 24 1.71 10.97 -17.66
C LEU A 24 2.84 11.51 -16.75
N ASP A 25 2.77 12.78 -16.34
CA ASP A 25 3.74 13.33 -15.39
C ASP A 25 3.65 12.66 -14.02
N ARG A 26 2.44 12.36 -13.54
CA ARG A 26 2.24 11.63 -12.28
C ARG A 26 2.74 10.18 -12.31
N LEU A 27 2.64 9.55 -13.50
CA LEU A 27 3.10 8.18 -13.74
C LEU A 27 4.63 8.11 -13.83
N LYS A 28 5.27 9.19 -14.34
CA LYS A 28 6.69 9.22 -14.64
C LYS A 28 7.54 9.09 -13.39
N LEU A 29 8.46 8.13 -13.38
CA LEU A 29 9.56 8.01 -12.43
C LEU A 29 10.87 8.49 -13.07
N THR A 30 11.66 9.20 -12.27
CA THR A 30 13.03 9.61 -12.59
C THR A 30 13.93 9.14 -11.46
N GLY A 31 15.26 9.13 -11.67
CA GLY A 31 16.20 8.84 -10.60
C GLY A 31 15.98 9.71 -9.36
N GLU A 32 15.66 10.99 -9.56
CA GLU A 32 15.36 11.92 -8.48
C GLU A 32 14.05 11.54 -7.74
N ARG A 33 12.97 11.22 -8.47
CA ARG A 33 11.70 10.78 -7.86
C ARG A 33 11.86 9.47 -7.10
N ILE A 34 12.68 8.54 -7.59
CA ILE A 34 13.00 7.30 -6.86
C ILE A 34 13.80 7.60 -5.59
N ALA A 35 14.76 8.54 -5.66
CA ALA A 35 15.47 8.97 -4.46
C ALA A 35 14.55 9.62 -3.41
N GLN A 36 13.56 10.39 -3.85
CA GLN A 36 12.53 10.97 -2.98
C GLN A 36 11.65 9.88 -2.34
N ILE A 37 11.28 8.84 -3.09
CA ILE A 37 10.55 7.67 -2.54
C ILE A 37 11.39 6.99 -1.46
N ALA A 38 12.68 6.74 -1.72
CA ALA A 38 13.59 6.14 -0.76
C ALA A 38 13.77 7.01 0.49
N GLU A 39 13.79 8.33 0.33
CA GLU A 39 13.86 9.27 1.46
C GLU A 39 12.54 9.24 2.28
N GLY A 40 11.39 9.16 1.63
CA GLY A 40 10.10 8.96 2.30
C GLY A 40 10.09 7.71 3.17
N LEU A 41 10.62 6.58 2.67
CA LEU A 41 10.76 5.35 3.45
C LEU A 41 11.69 5.53 4.66
N ARG A 42 12.80 6.28 4.53
CA ARG A 42 13.68 6.58 5.67
C ARG A 42 12.97 7.43 6.73
N GLN A 43 12.18 8.42 6.29
CA GLN A 43 11.38 9.23 7.19
C GLN A 43 10.34 8.39 7.93
N ILE A 44 9.64 7.48 7.25
CA ILE A 44 8.71 6.53 7.89
C ILE A 44 9.47 5.65 8.90
N ALA A 45 10.64 5.13 8.54
CA ALA A 45 11.44 4.31 9.44
C ALA A 45 11.86 5.06 10.72
N ALA A 46 12.11 6.38 10.61
CA ALA A 46 12.49 7.25 11.73
C ALA A 46 11.31 7.64 12.65
N LEU A 47 10.07 7.40 12.26
CA LEU A 47 8.90 7.66 13.10
C LEU A 47 8.97 6.83 14.39
N PRO A 48 8.47 7.36 15.52
CA PRO A 48 8.32 6.57 16.76
C PRO A 48 7.56 5.27 16.50
N ASP A 49 7.92 4.22 17.23
CA ASP A 49 7.16 2.98 17.21
C ASP A 49 5.91 3.13 18.06
N CYS A 50 4.76 2.90 17.45
CA CYS A 50 3.47 2.98 18.14
C CYS A 50 2.98 1.61 18.63
N ILE A 51 3.64 0.51 18.27
CA ILE A 51 3.22 -0.84 18.67
C ILE A 51 3.51 -1.03 20.15
N GLY A 52 2.50 -1.51 20.90
CA GLY A 52 2.60 -1.71 22.35
C GLY A 52 2.44 -0.43 23.18
N GLU A 53 2.21 0.74 22.56
CA GLU A 53 1.94 1.98 23.28
C GLU A 53 0.64 1.85 24.08
N THR A 54 0.70 2.10 25.40
CA THR A 54 -0.49 2.19 26.25
C THR A 54 -1.14 3.55 26.09
N ILE A 55 -2.36 3.57 25.51
CA ILE A 55 -3.14 4.78 25.25
C ILE A 55 -3.89 5.23 26.52
N GLU A 56 -4.42 4.27 27.27
CA GLU A 56 -5.23 4.50 28.46
C GLU A 56 -4.99 3.41 29.50
N HIS A 57 -5.06 3.77 30.77
CA HIS A 57 -4.98 2.87 31.90
C HIS A 57 -6.19 3.03 32.79
N PHE A 58 -6.84 1.93 33.17
CA PHE A 58 -7.99 1.94 34.07
C PHE A 58 -7.75 1.00 35.26
N GLU A 59 -8.02 1.48 36.44
CA GLU A 59 -8.10 0.63 37.63
C GLU A 59 -9.55 0.57 38.12
N ARG A 60 -10.04 -0.65 38.34
CA ARG A 60 -11.40 -0.87 38.82
C ARG A 60 -11.41 -1.03 40.34
N PRO A 61 -12.56 -0.78 41.05
CA PRO A 61 -12.65 -0.89 42.50
C PRO A 61 -12.32 -2.29 43.06
N ASN A 62 -12.42 -3.34 42.22
CA ASN A 62 -12.05 -4.71 42.56
C ASN A 62 -10.55 -5.02 42.36
N GLY A 63 -9.72 -4.01 42.04
CA GLY A 63 -8.28 -4.15 41.83
C GLY A 63 -7.89 -4.60 40.39
N LEU A 64 -8.85 -4.78 39.44
CA LEU A 64 -8.56 -5.12 38.08
C LEU A 64 -7.91 -3.92 37.37
N LYS A 65 -6.74 -4.14 36.76
CA LYS A 65 -6.01 -3.18 35.92
C LYS A 65 -6.23 -3.52 34.45
N ILE A 66 -6.63 -2.53 33.67
CA ILE A 66 -6.92 -2.66 32.24
C ILE A 66 -6.10 -1.63 31.48
N ASP A 67 -5.26 -2.09 30.57
CA ASP A 67 -4.50 -1.26 29.66
C ASP A 67 -5.09 -1.34 28.24
N LYS A 68 -5.33 -0.18 27.63
CA LYS A 68 -5.68 -0.08 26.20
C LYS A 68 -4.40 0.13 25.43
N VAL A 69 -3.99 -0.87 24.67
CA VAL A 69 -2.68 -0.91 23.99
C VAL A 69 -2.88 -0.89 22.48
N ARG A 70 -2.00 -0.20 21.75
CA ARG A 70 -1.97 -0.22 20.29
C ARG A 70 -1.42 -1.54 19.79
N VAL A 71 -2.12 -2.17 18.85
CA VAL A 71 -1.71 -3.40 18.16
C VAL A 71 -1.82 -3.23 16.65
N PRO A 72 -1.11 -4.03 15.83
CA PRO A 72 -1.31 -4.07 14.39
C PRO A 72 -2.77 -4.38 14.03
N LEU A 73 -3.22 -3.86 12.89
CA LEU A 73 -4.54 -4.19 12.34
C LEU A 73 -4.58 -5.60 11.72
N GLY A 74 -3.43 -6.08 11.21
CA GLY A 74 -3.30 -7.37 10.55
C GLY A 74 -2.88 -7.23 9.10
N VAL A 75 -3.73 -7.67 8.15
CA VAL A 75 -3.51 -7.57 6.71
C VAL A 75 -4.31 -6.40 6.16
N ILE A 76 -3.60 -5.42 5.61
CA ILE A 76 -4.21 -4.21 5.03
C ILE A 76 -4.27 -4.35 3.50
N GLY A 77 -5.44 -4.23 2.92
CA GLY A 77 -5.61 -4.12 1.48
C GLY A 77 -5.61 -2.65 1.06
N ILE A 78 -4.79 -2.28 0.07
CA ILE A 78 -4.78 -0.92 -0.46
C ILE A 78 -5.11 -0.95 -1.95
N ILE A 79 -6.21 -0.26 -2.32
CA ILE A 79 -6.65 -0.12 -3.71
C ILE A 79 -6.34 1.31 -4.13
N TYR A 80 -5.51 1.48 -5.18
CA TYR A 80 -5.04 2.82 -5.58
C TYR A 80 -4.92 3.00 -7.09
N GLU A 81 -4.91 4.26 -7.52
CA GLU A 81 -4.79 4.66 -8.91
C GLU A 81 -3.31 4.83 -9.36
N ALA A 82 -3.10 5.31 -10.58
CA ALA A 82 -1.82 5.42 -11.30
C ALA A 82 -0.78 6.35 -10.65
N ARG A 83 -0.25 5.98 -9.49
CA ARG A 83 0.87 6.67 -8.81
C ARG A 83 1.85 5.65 -8.26
N PRO A 84 2.94 5.33 -8.95
CA PRO A 84 3.86 4.27 -8.53
C PRO A 84 4.48 4.49 -7.14
N ASN A 85 4.68 5.75 -6.70
CA ASN A 85 5.20 6.06 -5.38
C ASN A 85 4.30 5.52 -4.25
N VAL A 86 2.98 5.47 -4.45
CA VAL A 86 2.03 4.96 -3.44
C VAL A 86 2.35 3.51 -3.05
N THR A 87 2.89 2.71 -3.96
CA THR A 87 3.31 1.32 -3.71
C THR A 87 4.32 1.25 -2.56
N ALA A 88 5.35 2.09 -2.59
CA ALA A 88 6.39 2.11 -1.57
C ALA A 88 5.90 2.79 -0.27
N ASP A 89 5.18 3.91 -0.39
CA ASP A 89 4.65 4.65 0.76
C ASP A 89 3.68 3.78 1.56
N ALA A 90 2.77 3.08 0.88
CA ALA A 90 1.80 2.17 1.47
C ALA A 90 2.50 1.01 2.22
N PHE A 91 3.49 0.38 1.57
CA PHE A 91 4.30 -0.65 2.23
C PHE A 91 4.98 -0.10 3.48
N GLY A 92 5.70 1.01 3.37
CA GLY A 92 6.45 1.59 4.49
C GLY A 92 5.59 1.85 5.71
N LEU A 93 4.42 2.48 5.53
CA LEU A 93 3.48 2.78 6.61
C LEU A 93 2.87 1.51 7.23
N CYS A 94 2.44 0.56 6.42
CA CYS A 94 1.88 -0.71 6.91
C CYS A 94 2.94 -1.52 7.66
N PHE A 95 4.13 -1.67 7.09
CA PHE A 95 5.21 -2.46 7.67
C PHE A 95 5.75 -1.85 8.97
N LYS A 96 5.93 -0.51 9.02
CA LYS A 96 6.34 0.22 10.24
C LYS A 96 5.38 -0.01 11.41
N THR A 97 4.10 -0.19 11.11
CA THR A 97 3.05 -0.42 12.11
C THR A 97 2.71 -1.90 12.28
N GLY A 98 3.61 -2.82 11.87
CA GLY A 98 3.51 -4.26 12.09
C GLY A 98 2.45 -4.98 11.26
N ASN A 99 1.97 -4.37 10.16
CA ASN A 99 0.96 -4.95 9.29
C ASN A 99 1.59 -5.54 8.02
N ALA A 100 0.98 -6.59 7.48
CA ALA A 100 1.18 -7.00 6.10
C ALA A 100 0.29 -6.17 5.16
N VAL A 101 0.71 -6.01 3.89
CA VAL A 101 -0.06 -5.24 2.91
C VAL A 101 -0.26 -6.01 1.61
N ILE A 102 -1.48 -5.99 1.09
CA ILE A 102 -1.82 -6.46 -0.24
C ILE A 102 -2.22 -5.24 -1.08
N LEU A 103 -1.46 -5.01 -2.13
CA LEU A 103 -1.57 -3.85 -3.01
C LEU A 103 -2.36 -4.21 -4.27
N LYS A 104 -3.31 -3.37 -4.65
CA LYS A 104 -4.04 -3.44 -5.92
C LYS A 104 -3.98 -2.07 -6.59
N GLY A 105 -2.96 -1.89 -7.43
CA GLY A 105 -2.78 -0.69 -8.24
C GLY A 105 -3.66 -0.68 -9.49
N GLY A 106 -3.77 0.48 -10.12
CA GLY A 106 -4.36 0.63 -11.44
C GLY A 106 -3.50 0.02 -12.54
N SER A 107 -4.11 -0.27 -13.70
CA SER A 107 -3.43 -0.85 -14.88
C SER A 107 -2.34 0.03 -15.45
N ASP A 108 -2.46 1.35 -15.27
CA ASP A 108 -1.56 2.33 -15.89
C ASP A 108 -0.11 2.28 -15.36
N ALA A 109 0.09 1.76 -14.14
CA ALA A 109 1.38 1.72 -13.46
C ALA A 109 1.82 0.28 -13.12
N ILE A 110 1.26 -0.73 -13.77
CA ILE A 110 1.44 -2.12 -13.36
C ILE A 110 2.90 -2.58 -13.40
N HIS A 111 3.63 -2.24 -14.46
CA HIS A 111 5.05 -2.62 -14.59
C HIS A 111 5.92 -1.96 -13.53
N SER A 112 5.70 -0.69 -13.26
CA SER A 112 6.38 0.04 -12.18
C SER A 112 6.06 -0.55 -10.82
N ASN A 113 4.78 -0.87 -10.55
CA ASN A 113 4.35 -1.44 -9.28
C ASN A 113 4.98 -2.82 -9.05
N ILE A 114 5.03 -3.69 -10.07
CA ILE A 114 5.70 -5.01 -10.00
C ILE A 114 7.18 -4.82 -9.66
N ALA A 115 7.88 -3.92 -10.37
CA ALA A 115 9.30 -3.69 -10.13
C ALA A 115 9.57 -3.12 -8.72
N ILE A 116 8.74 -2.21 -8.23
CA ILE A 116 8.87 -1.66 -6.87
C ILE A 116 8.63 -2.75 -5.83
N VAL A 117 7.56 -3.55 -5.95
CA VAL A 117 7.25 -4.62 -5.00
C VAL A 117 8.34 -5.68 -4.98
N LYS A 118 8.90 -6.04 -6.15
CA LYS A 118 10.05 -6.95 -6.23
C LYS A 118 11.24 -6.44 -5.42
N VAL A 119 11.61 -5.17 -5.60
CA VAL A 119 12.73 -4.55 -4.84
C VAL A 119 12.45 -4.55 -3.34
N LEU A 120 11.22 -4.27 -2.92
CA LEU A 120 10.82 -4.31 -1.51
C LEU A 120 10.89 -5.73 -0.94
N GLN A 121 10.43 -6.73 -1.69
CA GLN A 121 10.49 -8.14 -1.31
C GLN A 121 11.93 -8.64 -1.20
N ASP A 122 12.79 -8.26 -2.15
CA ASP A 122 14.22 -8.63 -2.12
C ASP A 122 14.94 -7.98 -0.91
N ALA A 123 14.57 -6.74 -0.56
CA ALA A 123 15.07 -6.08 0.64
C ALA A 123 14.59 -6.75 1.94
N LEU A 124 13.32 -7.17 2.01
CA LEU A 124 12.78 -7.93 3.14
C LEU A 124 13.54 -9.23 3.33
N GLU A 125 13.76 -10.00 2.26
CA GLU A 125 14.51 -11.25 2.30
C GLU A 125 15.94 -11.05 2.75
N ALA A 126 16.63 -10.01 2.27
CA ALA A 126 17.97 -9.64 2.70
C ALA A 126 18.04 -9.30 4.20
N CYS A 127 16.95 -8.85 4.78
CA CYS A 127 16.80 -8.57 6.22
C CYS A 127 16.24 -9.78 7.01
N SER A 128 16.12 -10.96 6.41
CA SER A 128 15.49 -12.14 7.01
C SER A 128 14.03 -11.93 7.43
N MET A 129 13.33 -11.04 6.73
CA MET A 129 11.92 -10.77 6.90
C MET A 129 11.09 -11.50 5.82
N PRO A 130 9.82 -11.85 6.10
CA PRO A 130 9.00 -12.57 5.13
C PRO A 130 8.69 -11.70 3.90
N ARG A 131 8.97 -12.20 2.70
CA ARG A 131 8.61 -11.54 1.43
C ARG A 131 7.12 -11.24 1.34
N THR A 132 6.30 -12.08 1.97
CA THR A 132 4.83 -11.97 1.98
C THR A 132 4.30 -10.79 2.80
N ALA A 133 5.18 -10.05 3.52
CA ALA A 133 4.77 -8.82 4.19
C ALA A 133 4.28 -7.73 3.20
N VAL A 134 4.70 -7.81 1.93
CA VAL A 134 4.15 -7.01 0.83
C VAL A 134 3.80 -7.91 -0.36
N GLN A 135 2.60 -7.77 -0.87
CA GLN A 135 2.11 -8.51 -2.04
C GLN A 135 1.40 -7.54 -3.00
N LEU A 136 1.43 -7.87 -4.29
CA LEU A 136 0.75 -7.12 -5.34
C LEU A 136 -0.20 -8.05 -6.09
N ILE A 137 -1.42 -7.61 -6.29
CA ILE A 137 -2.35 -8.23 -7.25
C ILE A 137 -1.99 -7.68 -8.62
N GLU A 138 -1.35 -8.51 -9.45
CA GLU A 138 -0.82 -8.12 -10.76
C GLU A 138 -1.91 -8.10 -11.84
N ASP A 139 -2.94 -8.92 -11.67
CA ASP A 139 -4.08 -8.92 -12.59
C ASP A 139 -4.84 -7.59 -12.52
N THR A 140 -4.95 -6.92 -13.67
CA THR A 140 -5.52 -5.57 -13.77
C THR A 140 -7.04 -5.57 -14.03
N ASP A 141 -7.67 -6.72 -14.16
CA ASP A 141 -9.11 -6.83 -14.38
C ASP A 141 -9.90 -6.23 -13.19
N ARG A 142 -10.96 -5.50 -13.52
CA ARG A 142 -11.89 -4.93 -12.52
C ARG A 142 -12.63 -6.01 -11.74
N ALA A 143 -12.86 -7.18 -12.34
CA ALA A 143 -13.48 -8.31 -11.67
C ALA A 143 -12.62 -8.81 -10.50
N VAL A 144 -11.30 -8.81 -10.65
CA VAL A 144 -10.36 -9.16 -9.58
C VAL A 144 -10.43 -8.15 -8.43
N THR A 145 -10.56 -6.85 -8.74
CA THR A 145 -10.77 -5.82 -7.70
C THR A 145 -12.08 -6.08 -6.94
N ALA A 146 -13.15 -6.45 -7.63
CA ALA A 146 -14.43 -6.77 -7.01
C ALA A 146 -14.36 -8.03 -6.12
N GLN A 147 -13.55 -9.01 -6.50
CA GLN A 147 -13.27 -10.19 -5.67
C GLN A 147 -12.44 -9.81 -4.44
N PHE A 148 -11.38 -9.01 -4.63
CA PHE A 148 -10.52 -8.55 -3.55
C PHE A 148 -11.30 -7.83 -2.44
N MET A 149 -12.26 -6.98 -2.80
CA MET A 149 -13.13 -6.29 -1.84
C MET A 149 -14.01 -7.23 -1.00
N LYS A 150 -14.08 -8.51 -1.32
CA LYS A 150 -14.89 -9.52 -0.61
C LYS A 150 -14.06 -10.54 0.19
N MET A 151 -12.74 -10.41 0.18
CA MET A 151 -11.81 -11.38 0.80
C MET A 151 -11.63 -11.14 2.31
N LYS A 152 -12.71 -10.98 3.06
CA LYS A 152 -12.72 -10.71 4.50
C LYS A 152 -12.07 -11.81 5.37
N GLU A 153 -11.82 -12.98 4.81
CA GLU A 153 -11.12 -14.07 5.50
C GLU A 153 -9.59 -13.88 5.48
N TYR A 154 -9.09 -13.00 4.61
CA TYR A 154 -7.65 -12.78 4.37
C TYR A 154 -7.22 -11.33 4.58
N VAL A 155 -8.17 -10.39 4.60
CA VAL A 155 -7.91 -8.95 4.68
C VAL A 155 -8.76 -8.35 5.79
N ASP A 156 -8.11 -7.67 6.73
CA ASP A 156 -8.75 -7.10 7.92
C ASP A 156 -9.34 -5.71 7.64
N VAL A 157 -8.70 -4.93 6.77
CA VAL A 157 -9.16 -3.57 6.43
C VAL A 157 -8.75 -3.19 5.01
N LEU A 158 -9.59 -2.41 4.32
CA LEU A 158 -9.28 -1.80 3.01
C LEU A 158 -9.08 -0.29 3.15
N ILE A 159 -8.11 0.23 2.41
CA ILE A 159 -7.84 1.67 2.30
C ILE A 159 -7.83 2.05 0.82
N PRO A 160 -8.89 2.68 0.30
CA PRO A 160 -8.90 3.21 -1.06
C PRO A 160 -8.10 4.52 -1.15
N ARG A 161 -7.30 4.67 -2.21
CA ARG A 161 -6.50 5.87 -2.49
C ARG A 161 -6.66 6.30 -3.93
N GLY A 162 -7.49 7.28 -4.19
CA GLY A 162 -7.76 7.75 -5.56
C GLY A 162 -8.84 8.81 -5.64
N GLY A 163 -9.47 8.92 -6.79
CA GLY A 163 -10.59 9.82 -6.98
C GLY A 163 -11.85 9.38 -6.24
N ALA A 164 -12.77 10.32 -6.03
CA ALA A 164 -14.03 10.08 -5.30
C ALA A 164 -14.83 8.88 -5.84
N GLY A 165 -14.74 8.60 -7.15
CA GLY A 165 -15.40 7.44 -7.77
C GLY A 165 -14.85 6.11 -7.29
N LEU A 166 -13.52 5.97 -7.15
CA LEU A 166 -12.87 4.78 -6.61
C LEU A 166 -13.24 4.59 -5.14
N ILE A 167 -13.10 5.65 -4.34
CA ILE A 167 -13.41 5.61 -2.90
C ILE A 167 -14.85 5.15 -2.68
N ARG A 168 -15.81 5.81 -3.34
CA ARG A 168 -17.23 5.44 -3.28
C ARG A 168 -17.48 3.98 -3.69
N SER A 169 -16.87 3.55 -4.79
CA SER A 169 -17.02 2.16 -5.26
C SER A 169 -16.50 1.14 -4.24
N VAL A 170 -15.39 1.41 -3.56
CA VAL A 170 -14.86 0.52 -2.52
C VAL A 170 -15.78 0.52 -1.30
N VAL A 171 -16.22 1.68 -0.83
CA VAL A 171 -17.11 1.82 0.34
C VAL A 171 -18.44 1.10 0.12
N GLU A 172 -19.04 1.24 -1.07
CA GLU A 172 -20.35 0.66 -1.38
C GLU A 172 -20.32 -0.85 -1.64
N ASN A 173 -19.18 -1.40 -2.13
CA ASN A 173 -19.11 -2.79 -2.60
C ASN A 173 -18.25 -3.71 -1.73
N SER A 174 -17.51 -3.16 -0.75
CA SER A 174 -16.67 -3.98 0.13
C SER A 174 -17.48 -4.69 1.21
N THR A 175 -17.09 -5.94 1.50
CA THR A 175 -17.53 -6.67 2.71
C THR A 175 -16.47 -6.60 3.82
N ILE A 176 -15.32 -5.99 3.52
CA ILE A 176 -14.21 -5.75 4.45
C ILE A 176 -14.39 -4.32 5.00
N PRO A 177 -14.09 -4.05 6.28
CA PRO A 177 -14.08 -2.69 6.82
C PRO A 177 -13.22 -1.75 5.98
N VAL A 178 -13.70 -0.53 5.70
CA VAL A 178 -13.01 0.47 4.88
C VAL A 178 -12.64 1.68 5.73
N ILE A 179 -11.40 2.16 5.56
CA ILE A 179 -10.92 3.44 6.11
C ILE A 179 -10.68 4.37 4.92
N GLU A 180 -11.42 5.50 4.85
CA GLU A 180 -11.34 6.52 3.80
C GLU A 180 -10.79 7.86 4.31
#